data_a49fb7011a63f3b6ccfa0bc5bd05eb0c
#
_entry.id   a49fb7011a63f3b6ccfa0bc5bd05eb0c
#
_cell.length_a   1.000
_cell.length_b   1.000
_cell.length_c   1.000
_cell.angle_alpha   90.00
_cell.angle_beta   90.00
_cell.angle_gamma   90.00
#
_symmetry.space_group_name_H-M   'P 1'
#
loop_
_entity.id
_entity.type
_entity.pdbx_description
1 polymer ?
#
loop_
_entity_poly.entity_id
_entity_poly.type
_entity_poly.pdbx_seq_one_letter_code
_entity_poly.pdbx_strand_id
1 'polypeptide(L)'
;MVLTRLVAAGKLERIARGVYSLPGRPLSEHRSLAEAALRVPRGVVCLLSALRVHGIGTQAPFEVWMAIPHHSPTPLLDQPALRVVRMSGTALTEGIEPVEIDGVKVPVFNAAKTVADCFKYRNKIGLDVALEALRDGWTQRKLTMD
;
A
#
# COMPACT_ATOMS: atom_id res chain seq x y z
N MET A 1 10.26 -8.82 -26.36
CA MET A 1 10.56 -8.05 -25.15
C MET A 1 11.48 -8.83 -24.23
N VAL A 2 12.39 -8.14 -23.61
CA VAL A 2 13.39 -8.76 -22.73
C VAL A 2 12.73 -9.51 -21.58
N LEU A 3 11.74 -8.90 -20.92
CA LEU A 3 11.05 -9.56 -19.80
C LEU A 3 10.35 -10.84 -20.21
N THR A 4 9.74 -10.86 -21.39
CA THR A 4 9.07 -12.06 -21.91
C THR A 4 10.06 -13.18 -22.14
N ARG A 5 11.25 -12.87 -22.67
CA ARG A 5 12.30 -13.86 -22.86
C ARG A 5 12.81 -14.41 -21.54
N LEU A 6 12.96 -13.55 -20.52
CA LEU A 6 13.42 -13.96 -19.21
C LEU A 6 12.42 -14.89 -18.52
N VAL A 7 11.13 -14.61 -18.69
CA VAL A 7 10.07 -15.48 -18.18
C VAL A 7 10.12 -16.84 -18.90
N ALA A 8 10.22 -16.82 -20.24
CA ALA A 8 10.30 -18.06 -21.02
C ALA A 8 11.55 -18.87 -20.69
N ALA A 9 12.65 -18.21 -20.36
CA ALA A 9 13.90 -18.87 -19.97
C ALA A 9 13.90 -19.35 -18.51
N GLY A 10 12.81 -19.15 -17.77
CA GLY A 10 12.72 -19.55 -16.38
C GLY A 10 13.49 -18.64 -15.41
N LYS A 11 13.90 -17.49 -15.87
CA LYS A 11 14.67 -16.55 -15.04
C LYS A 11 13.82 -15.56 -14.27
N LEU A 12 12.57 -15.37 -14.66
CA LEU A 12 11.62 -14.51 -13.98
C LEU A 12 10.32 -15.28 -13.82
N GLU A 13 9.63 -14.99 -12.73
CA GLU A 13 8.28 -15.46 -12.48
C GLU A 13 7.31 -14.33 -12.76
N ARG A 14 6.20 -14.65 -13.44
CA ARG A 14 5.16 -13.67 -13.66
C ARG A 14 4.28 -13.59 -12.43
N ILE A 15 4.32 -12.46 -11.73
CA ILE A 15 3.54 -12.23 -10.51
C ILE A 15 2.13 -11.79 -10.87
N ALA A 16 2.04 -10.82 -11.78
CA ALA A 16 0.79 -10.30 -12.31
C ALA A 16 1.06 -9.82 -13.72
N ARG A 17 0.02 -9.50 -14.47
CA ARG A 17 0.21 -9.04 -15.84
C ARG A 17 1.11 -7.81 -15.87
N GLY A 18 2.28 -7.93 -16.49
CA GLY A 18 3.28 -6.86 -16.56
C GLY A 18 4.16 -6.71 -15.33
N VAL A 19 4.05 -7.59 -14.35
CA VAL A 19 4.85 -7.58 -13.15
C VAL A 19 5.60 -8.90 -13.02
N TYR A 20 6.90 -8.83 -12.76
CA TYR A 20 7.76 -10.02 -12.74
C TYR A 20 8.72 -9.98 -11.55
N SER A 21 9.16 -11.16 -11.11
CA SER A 21 10.22 -11.29 -10.13
C SER A 21 11.20 -12.37 -10.56
N LEU A 22 12.39 -12.37 -9.96
CA LEU A 22 13.41 -13.39 -10.24
C LEU A 22 13.05 -14.68 -9.54
N PRO A 23 13.05 -15.83 -10.26
CA PRO A 23 12.80 -17.13 -9.63
C PRO A 23 13.86 -17.42 -8.56
N GLY A 24 13.45 -18.10 -7.51
CA GLY A 24 14.33 -18.47 -6.41
C GLY A 24 14.59 -17.38 -5.39
N ARG A 25 14.16 -16.15 -5.65
CA ARG A 25 14.20 -15.08 -4.66
C ARG A 25 12.89 -15.07 -3.87
N PRO A 26 12.97 -14.93 -2.54
CA PRO A 26 11.74 -14.70 -1.77
C PRO A 26 11.10 -13.41 -2.24
N LEU A 27 9.80 -13.42 -2.46
CA LEU A 27 9.06 -12.19 -2.74
C LEU A 27 8.89 -11.44 -1.43
N SER A 28 8.90 -10.10 -1.48
CA SER A 28 8.71 -9.33 -0.26
C SER A 28 7.29 -9.51 0.27
N GLU A 29 7.13 -9.29 1.57
CA GLU A 29 5.81 -9.34 2.19
C GLU A 29 4.87 -8.26 1.65
N HIS A 30 5.42 -7.27 0.94
CA HIS A 30 4.67 -6.17 0.35
C HIS A 30 4.49 -6.31 -1.16
N ARG A 31 4.70 -7.50 -1.70
CA ARG A 31 4.56 -7.74 -3.14
C ARG A 31 3.22 -7.26 -3.70
N SER A 32 2.14 -7.50 -2.98
CA SER A 32 0.80 -7.08 -3.42
C SER A 32 0.68 -5.58 -3.56
N LEU A 33 1.43 -4.82 -2.76
CA LEU A 33 1.44 -3.35 -2.87
C LEU A 33 2.11 -2.91 -4.15
N ALA A 34 3.20 -3.55 -4.54
CA ALA A 34 3.88 -3.24 -5.79
C ALA A 34 2.98 -3.58 -6.99
N GLU A 35 2.33 -4.72 -6.97
CA GLU A 35 1.39 -5.12 -8.01
C GLU A 35 0.23 -4.11 -8.13
N ALA A 36 -0.34 -3.72 -6.98
CA ALA A 36 -1.44 -2.75 -6.97
C ALA A 36 -1.00 -1.39 -7.49
N ALA A 37 0.20 -0.93 -7.11
CA ALA A 37 0.71 0.36 -7.57
C ALA A 37 0.87 0.41 -9.09
N LEU A 38 1.31 -0.68 -9.70
CA LEU A 38 1.44 -0.75 -11.15
C LEU A 38 0.09 -0.76 -11.85
N ARG A 39 -0.92 -1.34 -11.23
CA ARG A 39 -2.25 -1.45 -11.82
C ARG A 39 -3.15 -0.26 -11.54
N VAL A 40 -2.85 0.50 -10.49
CA VAL A 40 -3.64 1.68 -10.09
C VAL A 40 -2.68 2.87 -9.96
N PRO A 41 -2.28 3.48 -11.09
CA PRO A 41 -1.24 4.53 -11.07
C PRO A 41 -1.58 5.74 -10.23
N ARG A 42 -2.87 6.04 -10.03
CA ARG A 42 -3.30 7.19 -9.21
C ARG A 42 -3.57 6.83 -7.76
N GLY A 43 -3.37 5.57 -7.40
CA GLY A 43 -3.64 5.11 -6.04
C GLY A 43 -2.50 5.43 -5.09
N VAL A 44 -2.85 5.66 -3.82
CA VAL A 44 -1.89 5.84 -2.73
C VAL A 44 -2.22 4.83 -1.65
N VAL A 45 -1.25 4.03 -1.26
CA VAL A 45 -1.44 3.05 -0.19
C VAL A 45 -1.80 3.78 1.11
N CYS A 46 -2.87 3.33 1.75
CA CYS A 46 -3.43 4.02 2.92
C CYS A 46 -3.82 3.05 4.02
N LEU A 47 -4.21 3.61 5.15
CA LEU A 47 -4.82 2.90 6.29
C LEU A 47 -4.08 1.61 6.67
N LEU A 48 -4.77 0.47 6.71
CA LEU A 48 -4.15 -0.76 7.22
C LEU A 48 -2.91 -1.19 6.43
N SER A 49 -2.91 -0.99 5.12
CA SER A 49 -1.75 -1.34 4.30
C SER A 49 -0.58 -0.39 4.56
N ALA A 50 -0.85 0.90 4.74
CA ALA A 50 0.19 1.87 5.07
C ALA A 50 0.76 1.60 6.47
N LEU A 51 -0.07 1.25 7.44
CA LEU A 51 0.40 0.86 8.77
C LEU A 51 1.39 -0.30 8.67
N ARG A 52 1.08 -1.30 7.86
CA ARG A 52 1.96 -2.46 7.70
C ARG A 52 3.29 -2.07 7.06
N VAL A 53 3.27 -1.18 6.06
CA VAL A 53 4.50 -0.69 5.44
C VAL A 53 5.39 -0.01 6.47
N HIS A 54 4.80 0.78 7.35
CA HIS A 54 5.56 1.50 8.38
C HIS A 54 5.89 0.64 9.61
N GLY A 55 5.41 -0.60 9.65
CA GLY A 55 5.65 -1.48 10.78
C GLY A 55 4.94 -1.01 12.06
N ILE A 56 3.77 -0.39 11.91
CA ILE A 56 2.98 0.14 13.01
C ILE A 56 1.74 -0.74 13.22
N GLY A 57 1.50 -1.13 14.48
CA GLY A 57 0.38 -1.99 14.81
C GLY A 57 0.64 -3.44 14.45
N THR A 58 -0.42 -4.24 14.50
CA THR A 58 -0.33 -5.70 14.27
C THR A 58 -1.19 -6.15 13.09
N GLN A 59 -1.76 -5.22 12.34
CA GLN A 59 -2.65 -5.56 11.24
C GLN A 59 -1.89 -6.16 10.06
N ALA A 60 -2.46 -7.22 9.49
CA ALA A 60 -1.92 -7.87 8.30
C ALA A 60 -3.09 -8.06 7.32
N PRO A 61 -3.52 -6.98 6.66
CA PRO A 61 -4.70 -7.06 5.80
C PRO A 61 -4.45 -7.95 4.59
N PHE A 62 -5.47 -8.74 4.22
CA PHE A 62 -5.39 -9.55 3.01
C PHE A 62 -5.69 -8.72 1.75
N GLU A 63 -6.30 -7.55 1.91
CA GLU A 63 -6.58 -6.62 0.82
C GLU A 63 -5.57 -5.48 0.85
N VAL A 64 -5.29 -4.92 -0.33
CA VAL A 64 -4.50 -3.69 -0.41
C VAL A 64 -5.45 -2.51 -0.23
N TRP A 65 -5.22 -1.73 0.83
CA TRP A 65 -5.98 -0.51 1.10
C TRP A 65 -5.37 0.63 0.31
N MET A 66 -6.13 1.20 -0.61
CA MET A 66 -5.63 2.19 -1.54
C MET A 66 -6.59 3.35 -1.71
N ALA A 67 -6.07 4.57 -1.53
CA ALA A 67 -6.84 5.79 -1.75
C ALA A 67 -6.76 6.16 -3.23
N ILE A 68 -7.91 6.52 -3.80
CA ILE A 68 -7.99 6.99 -5.18
C ILE A 68 -8.76 8.31 -5.22
N PRO A 69 -8.61 9.11 -6.29
CA PRO A 69 -9.37 10.33 -6.43
C PRO A 69 -10.88 10.07 -6.38
N HIS A 70 -11.61 11.01 -5.78
CA HIS A 70 -13.05 10.85 -5.54
C HIS A 70 -13.84 10.50 -6.82
N HIS A 71 -13.47 11.08 -7.95
CA HIS A 71 -14.18 10.89 -9.21
C HIS A 71 -13.58 9.83 -10.13
N SER A 72 -12.55 9.13 -9.67
CA SER A 72 -11.93 8.07 -10.47
C SER A 72 -12.83 6.85 -10.58
N PRO A 73 -12.80 6.14 -11.72
CA PRO A 73 -13.49 4.85 -11.83
C PRO A 73 -12.91 3.85 -10.80
N THR A 74 -13.76 2.95 -10.32
CA THR A 74 -13.31 1.90 -9.43
C THR A 74 -12.40 0.94 -10.21
N PRO A 75 -11.16 0.71 -9.76
CA PRO A 75 -10.29 -0.27 -10.42
C PRO A 75 -10.88 -1.68 -10.34
N LEU A 76 -10.80 -2.40 -11.44
CA LEU A 76 -11.27 -3.79 -11.52
C LEU A 76 -10.04 -4.69 -11.58
N LEU A 77 -9.72 -5.32 -10.46
CA LEU A 77 -8.59 -6.24 -10.35
C LEU A 77 -9.05 -7.57 -9.77
N ASP A 78 -8.59 -8.66 -10.37
CA ASP A 78 -8.78 -9.99 -9.80
C ASP A 78 -7.79 -10.21 -8.67
N GLN A 79 -6.54 -9.80 -8.88
CA GLN A 79 -5.46 -9.90 -7.93
C GLN A 79 -4.52 -8.70 -8.09
N PRO A 80 -4.04 -8.12 -7.01
CA PRO A 80 -4.44 -8.38 -5.61
C PRO A 80 -5.82 -7.80 -5.29
N ALA A 81 -6.46 -8.31 -4.25
CA ALA A 81 -7.73 -7.76 -3.78
C ALA A 81 -7.51 -6.33 -3.28
N LEU A 82 -8.39 -5.43 -3.67
CA LEU A 82 -8.31 -4.02 -3.29
C LEU A 82 -9.44 -3.62 -2.36
N ARG A 83 -9.10 -2.77 -1.40
CA ARG A 83 -10.07 -2.02 -0.62
C ARG A 83 -9.89 -0.55 -0.96
N VAL A 84 -10.78 -0.01 -1.77
CA VAL A 84 -10.66 1.36 -2.28
C VAL A 84 -11.29 2.35 -1.31
N VAL A 85 -10.55 3.43 -1.05
CA VAL A 85 -11.03 4.56 -0.25
C VAL A 85 -10.93 5.80 -1.10
N ARG A 86 -12.02 6.55 -1.23
CA ARG A 86 -12.03 7.75 -2.06
C ARG A 86 -11.68 8.97 -1.24
N MET A 87 -10.71 9.73 -1.75
CA MET A 87 -10.23 10.95 -1.11
C MET A 87 -10.12 12.05 -2.15
N SER A 88 -10.15 13.30 -1.70
CA SER A 88 -10.01 14.45 -2.59
C SER A 88 -9.19 15.54 -1.93
N GLY A 89 -8.70 16.49 -2.75
CA GLY A 89 -7.94 17.63 -2.27
C GLY A 89 -6.69 17.23 -1.50
N THR A 90 -6.40 17.95 -0.43
CA THR A 90 -5.20 17.74 0.37
C THR A 90 -5.19 16.37 1.07
N ALA A 91 -6.37 15.81 1.35
CA ALA A 91 -6.45 14.48 1.92
C ALA A 91 -5.80 13.41 1.03
N LEU A 92 -5.81 13.64 -0.29
CA LEU A 92 -5.21 12.71 -1.24
C LEU A 92 -3.77 13.07 -1.60
N THR A 93 -3.43 14.34 -1.63
CA THR A 93 -2.15 14.81 -2.19
C THR A 93 -1.07 15.07 -1.15
N GLU A 94 -1.43 15.34 0.09
CA GLU A 94 -0.45 15.61 1.14
C GLU A 94 -0.06 14.35 1.91
N GLY A 95 1.18 14.33 2.35
CA GLY A 95 1.69 13.24 3.17
C GLY A 95 2.09 11.99 2.40
N ILE A 96 2.24 12.09 1.09
CA ILE A 96 2.68 10.97 0.26
C ILE A 96 4.19 10.83 0.36
N GLU A 97 4.64 9.60 0.62
CA GLU A 97 6.04 9.26 0.74
C GLU A 97 6.29 8.01 -0.10
N PRO A 98 7.00 8.13 -1.24
CA PRO A 98 7.22 6.95 -2.08
C PRO A 98 8.12 5.94 -1.36
N VAL A 99 7.74 4.68 -1.46
CA VAL A 99 8.50 3.57 -0.89
C VAL A 99 8.83 2.62 -2.03
N GLU A 100 10.10 2.22 -2.14
CA GLU A 100 10.49 1.25 -3.16
C GLU A 100 10.21 -0.16 -2.66
N ILE A 101 9.38 -0.89 -3.39
CA ILE A 101 8.99 -2.26 -3.05
C ILE A 101 9.20 -3.10 -4.31
N ASP A 102 10.09 -4.07 -4.23
CA ASP A 102 10.41 -4.98 -5.35
C ASP A 102 10.71 -4.23 -6.65
N GLY A 103 11.43 -3.09 -6.54
CA GLY A 103 11.82 -2.28 -7.69
C GLY A 103 10.75 -1.31 -8.16
N VAL A 104 9.59 -1.26 -7.50
CA VAL A 104 8.48 -0.37 -7.86
C VAL A 104 8.39 0.76 -6.85
N LYS A 105 8.27 2.00 -7.33
CA LYS A 105 7.98 3.14 -6.46
C LYS A 105 6.50 3.13 -6.13
N VAL A 106 6.19 2.84 -4.88
CA VAL A 106 4.81 2.75 -4.39
C VAL A 106 4.49 3.99 -3.58
N PRO A 107 3.50 4.81 -4.00
CA PRO A 107 3.06 5.94 -3.19
C PRO A 107 2.37 5.43 -1.93
N VAL A 108 2.85 5.88 -0.77
CA VAL A 108 2.30 5.48 0.53
C VAL A 108 2.14 6.73 1.38
N PHE A 109 1.03 6.86 2.10
CA PHE A 109 0.92 7.95 3.05
C PHE A 109 1.91 7.73 4.21
N ASN A 110 2.52 8.82 4.68
CA ASN A 110 3.49 8.74 5.77
C ASN A 110 2.83 8.27 7.07
N ALA A 111 3.65 7.94 8.07
CA ALA A 111 3.17 7.37 9.32
C ALA A 111 2.16 8.28 10.03
N ALA A 112 2.49 9.57 10.18
CA ALA A 112 1.61 10.52 10.88
C ALA A 112 0.27 10.68 10.18
N LYS A 113 0.28 10.85 8.84
CA LYS A 113 -0.93 10.95 8.04
C LYS A 113 -1.77 9.68 8.16
N THR A 114 -1.12 8.51 8.10
CA THR A 114 -1.81 7.23 8.19
C THR A 114 -2.51 7.06 9.54
N VAL A 115 -1.84 7.40 10.63
CA VAL A 115 -2.47 7.31 11.96
C VAL A 115 -3.65 8.26 12.07
N ALA A 116 -3.50 9.50 11.58
CA ALA A 116 -4.60 10.48 11.58
C ALA A 116 -5.79 9.95 10.78
N ASP A 117 -5.53 9.37 9.61
CA ASP A 117 -6.59 8.80 8.77
C ASP A 117 -7.26 7.60 9.44
N CYS A 118 -6.53 6.81 10.22
CA CYS A 118 -7.13 5.71 10.97
C CYS A 118 -8.22 6.21 11.92
N PHE A 119 -8.00 7.36 12.57
CA PHE A 119 -9.03 7.96 13.42
C PHE A 119 -10.18 8.52 12.59
N LYS A 120 -9.88 9.13 11.46
CA LYS A 120 -10.90 9.65 10.55
C LYS A 120 -11.82 8.53 10.05
N TYR A 121 -11.25 7.39 9.75
CA TYR A 121 -11.97 6.22 9.22
C TYR A 121 -12.22 5.15 10.27
N ARG A 122 -12.24 5.51 11.55
CA ARG A 122 -12.40 4.54 12.64
C ARG A 122 -13.66 3.69 12.53
N ASN A 123 -14.69 4.20 11.88
CA ASN A 123 -15.92 3.42 11.67
C ASN A 123 -15.74 2.31 10.63
N LYS A 124 -14.72 2.42 9.79
CA LYS A 124 -14.38 1.39 8.80
C LYS A 124 -13.40 0.36 9.35
N ILE A 125 -12.39 0.84 10.09
CA ILE A 125 -11.27 -0.01 10.49
C ILE A 125 -11.29 -0.39 11.97
N GLY A 126 -12.10 0.30 12.77
CA GLY A 126 -12.16 0.06 14.21
C GLY A 126 -11.36 1.08 15.01
N LEU A 127 -11.95 1.59 16.08
CA LEU A 127 -11.26 2.53 16.96
C LEU A 127 -10.07 1.88 17.67
N ASP A 128 -10.18 0.61 18.01
CA ASP A 128 -9.10 -0.15 18.62
C ASP A 128 -7.85 -0.20 17.74
N VAL A 129 -8.04 -0.35 16.43
CA VAL A 129 -6.93 -0.33 15.46
C VAL A 129 -6.27 1.05 15.44
N ALA A 130 -7.08 2.12 15.43
CA ALA A 130 -6.55 3.48 15.44
C ALA A 130 -5.76 3.78 16.72
N LEU A 131 -6.27 3.35 17.87
CA LEU A 131 -5.59 3.54 19.16
C LEU A 131 -4.29 2.75 19.24
N GLU A 132 -4.30 1.51 18.78
CA GLU A 132 -3.08 0.71 18.70
C GLU A 132 -2.04 1.37 17.80
N ALA A 133 -2.46 1.87 16.65
CA ALA A 133 -1.57 2.54 15.71
C ALA A 133 -0.95 3.79 16.32
N LEU A 134 -1.73 4.59 17.03
CA LEU A 134 -1.22 5.79 17.69
C LEU A 134 -0.18 5.43 18.75
N ARG A 135 -0.52 4.48 19.62
CA ARG A 135 0.35 4.04 20.71
C ARG A 135 1.65 3.47 20.16
N ASP A 136 1.55 2.55 19.20
CA ASP A 136 2.71 1.88 18.63
C ASP A 136 3.60 2.84 17.85
N GLY A 137 2.99 3.69 17.02
CA GLY A 137 3.74 4.69 16.26
C GLY A 137 4.47 5.68 17.16
N TRP A 138 3.84 6.09 18.26
CA TRP A 138 4.46 6.96 19.23
C TRP A 138 5.63 6.27 19.95
N THR A 139 5.41 5.04 20.39
CA THR A 139 6.45 4.26 21.08
C THR A 139 7.65 4.01 20.17
N GLN A 140 7.43 3.74 18.90
CA GLN A 140 8.50 3.53 17.92
C GLN A 140 9.13 4.84 17.44
N ARG A 141 8.64 5.99 17.90
CA ARG A 141 9.10 7.31 17.47
C ARG A 141 8.95 7.54 15.97
N LYS A 142 7.92 6.95 15.38
CA LYS A 142 7.61 7.12 13.95
C LYS A 142 6.66 8.27 13.69
N LEU A 143 6.09 8.85 14.73
CA LEU A 143 5.17 9.98 14.66
C LEU A 143 5.85 11.24 15.14
N THR A 144 5.56 12.36 14.47
CA THR A 144 6.05 13.68 14.87
C THR A 144 4.90 14.50 15.39
N MET A 145 5.22 15.49 16.21
CA MET A 145 4.22 16.37 16.81
C MET A 145 3.84 17.57 15.92
N ASP A 146 4.43 17.67 14.77
CA ASP A 146 4.23 18.81 13.86
C ASP A 146 2.88 18.81 13.18
#